data_c1106bcf1e19ba614e8636139acaa786
#
_entry.id   c1106bcf1e19ba614e8636139acaa786
#
_cell.length_a   1.000
_cell.length_b   1.000
_cell.length_c   1.000
_cell.angle_alpha   90.00
_cell.angle_beta   90.00
_cell.angle_gamma   90.00
#
_symmetry.space_group_name_H-M   'P 1'
#
loop_
_entity.id
_entity.type
_entity.pdbx_description
1 polymer ?
#
loop_
_entity_poly.entity_id
_entity_poly.type
_entity_poly.pdbx_seq_one_letter_code
_entity_poly.pdbx_strand_id
1 'polypeptide(L)'
;MVSNNNIDREIIIRRLATIKYLYSIGVQQSLQVESVAGFSILAFHDCAEMFLLLVAENKGDNADKLSFMGFWDKYPDLTLKESMRNLKDRRVSIKHKGLFPSKSDIEISRITMADFLEQNTIKQFGIDFKDVSISCLISYTKVKGYIDNAEKNCNDGNFYECLVNCKIAFLELLSTYKSSKCQYHISHSILDIGDEIGRDYQKLIGTNSNYGERWFRQVTETTNKIREILKITALGIDYKKYSYFDFVTPKTILCWSEGKLTYISTSKDTYEEKYNISTKECHFCIDFVIDSALKLQGFDYDISNVIR
;
A
#
# COMPACT_ATOMS: atom_id res chain seq x y z
N MET A 1 -16.82 -28.91 -14.64
CA MET A 1 -18.08 -28.22 -14.28
C MET A 1 -17.78 -26.73 -14.32
N VAL A 2 -18.36 -25.98 -15.27
CA VAL A 2 -18.25 -24.53 -15.32
C VAL A 2 -19.06 -24.01 -14.16
N SER A 3 -18.40 -23.41 -13.14
CA SER A 3 -19.12 -22.73 -12.07
C SER A 3 -19.86 -21.55 -12.71
N ASN A 4 -21.18 -21.56 -12.67
CA ASN A 4 -21.99 -20.38 -12.96
C ASN A 4 -21.65 -19.33 -11.89
N ASN A 5 -20.62 -18.51 -12.13
CA ASN A 5 -20.35 -17.36 -11.28
C ASN A 5 -21.45 -16.33 -11.56
N ASN A 6 -22.27 -16.02 -10.56
CA ASN A 6 -23.31 -14.98 -10.68
C ASN A 6 -22.76 -13.55 -10.67
N ILE A 7 -21.49 -13.39 -10.35
CA ILE A 7 -20.80 -12.10 -10.27
C ILE A 7 -19.66 -12.08 -11.28
N ASP A 8 -19.44 -10.92 -11.89
CA ASP A 8 -18.30 -10.67 -12.76
C ASP A 8 -16.98 -10.93 -12.02
N ARG A 9 -16.02 -11.59 -12.71
CA ARG A 9 -14.70 -11.90 -12.17
C ARG A 9 -13.95 -10.65 -11.69
N GLU A 10 -14.09 -9.52 -12.38
CA GLU A 10 -13.46 -8.26 -11.99
C GLU A 10 -14.01 -7.75 -10.64
N ILE A 11 -15.32 -7.86 -10.42
CA ILE A 11 -15.96 -7.52 -9.16
C ILE A 11 -15.46 -8.44 -8.03
N ILE A 12 -15.32 -9.74 -8.29
CA ILE A 12 -14.76 -10.69 -7.32
C ILE A 12 -13.35 -10.28 -6.92
N ILE A 13 -12.47 -10.00 -7.90
CA ILE A 13 -11.08 -9.59 -7.64
C ILE A 13 -11.04 -8.30 -6.80
N ARG A 14 -11.83 -7.30 -7.14
CA ARG A 14 -11.89 -6.03 -6.40
C ARG A 14 -12.36 -6.22 -4.96
N ARG A 15 -13.37 -7.07 -4.74
CA ARG A 15 -13.85 -7.37 -3.38
C ARG A 15 -12.84 -8.20 -2.58
N LEU A 16 -12.17 -9.16 -3.22
CA LEU A 16 -11.06 -9.90 -2.60
C LEU A 16 -9.89 -8.96 -2.22
N ALA A 17 -9.59 -7.97 -3.05
CA ALA A 17 -8.58 -6.95 -2.72
C ALA A 17 -8.99 -6.11 -1.49
N THR A 18 -10.27 -5.73 -1.38
CA THR A 18 -10.78 -5.05 -0.19
C THR A 18 -10.66 -5.93 1.05
N ILE A 19 -10.98 -7.22 0.93
CA ILE A 19 -10.82 -8.21 2.01
C ILE A 19 -9.34 -8.36 2.38
N LYS A 20 -8.44 -8.45 1.39
CA LYS A 20 -6.98 -8.52 1.61
C LYS A 20 -6.45 -7.26 2.30
N TYR A 21 -6.95 -6.10 1.93
CA TYR A 21 -6.60 -4.83 2.60
C TYR A 21 -7.06 -4.82 4.06
N LEU A 22 -8.30 -5.22 4.35
CA LEU A 22 -8.78 -5.32 5.73
C LEU A 22 -7.99 -6.36 6.53
N TYR A 23 -7.65 -7.50 5.93
CA TYR A 23 -6.75 -8.48 6.54
C TYR A 23 -5.38 -7.88 6.88
N SER A 24 -4.78 -7.09 5.98
CA SER A 24 -3.51 -6.42 6.23
C SER A 24 -3.58 -5.43 7.40
N ILE A 25 -4.68 -4.68 7.54
CA ILE A 25 -4.94 -3.84 8.71
C ILE A 25 -4.99 -4.67 9.98
N GLY A 26 -5.69 -5.80 9.98
CA GLY A 26 -5.73 -6.72 11.11
C GLY A 26 -4.33 -7.24 11.49
N VAL A 27 -3.51 -7.60 10.50
CA VAL A 27 -2.11 -8.00 10.72
C VAL A 27 -1.31 -6.88 11.36
N GLN A 28 -1.39 -5.65 10.85
CA GLN A 28 -0.69 -4.50 11.42
C GLN A 28 -1.13 -4.22 12.86
N GLN A 29 -2.42 -4.32 13.16
CA GLN A 29 -2.95 -4.17 14.52
C GLN A 29 -2.44 -5.27 15.45
N SER A 30 -2.36 -6.52 14.99
CA SER A 30 -1.89 -7.67 15.79
C SER A 30 -0.45 -7.54 16.26
N LEU A 31 0.36 -6.75 15.55
CA LEU A 31 1.76 -6.48 15.85
C LEU A 31 1.99 -5.27 16.76
N GLN A 32 0.92 -4.60 17.19
CA GLN A 32 0.98 -3.47 18.10
C GLN A 32 1.23 -3.90 19.55
N VAL A 33 1.33 -2.91 20.46
CA VAL A 33 1.42 -3.17 21.88
C VAL A 33 0.19 -3.95 22.38
N GLU A 34 0.37 -4.79 23.37
CA GLU A 34 -0.64 -5.76 23.86
C GLU A 34 -2.01 -5.12 24.15
N SER A 35 -2.02 -3.88 24.70
CA SER A 35 -3.24 -3.14 25.02
C SER A 35 -4.15 -2.84 23.83
N VAL A 36 -3.61 -2.84 22.60
CA VAL A 36 -4.38 -2.53 21.38
C VAL A 36 -4.36 -3.67 20.34
N ALA A 37 -3.42 -4.60 20.48
CA ALA A 37 -3.29 -5.72 19.54
C ALA A 37 -4.55 -6.59 19.45
N GLY A 38 -5.32 -6.69 20.55
CA GLY A 38 -6.57 -7.43 20.59
C GLY A 38 -7.65 -6.94 19.63
N PHE A 39 -7.62 -5.67 19.22
CA PHE A 39 -8.56 -5.15 18.22
C PHE A 39 -8.40 -5.79 16.84
N SER A 40 -7.25 -6.41 16.55
CA SER A 40 -7.04 -7.19 15.33
C SER A 40 -8.07 -8.30 15.13
N ILE A 41 -8.59 -8.86 16.22
CA ILE A 41 -9.64 -9.90 16.19
C ILE A 41 -10.92 -9.37 15.52
N LEU A 42 -11.26 -8.10 15.71
CA LEU A 42 -12.42 -7.48 15.07
C LEU A 42 -12.17 -7.39 13.56
N ALA A 43 -11.01 -6.89 13.15
CA ALA A 43 -10.65 -6.80 11.73
C ALA A 43 -10.59 -8.19 11.06
N PHE A 44 -10.03 -9.21 11.72
CA PHE A 44 -10.01 -10.57 11.19
C PHE A 44 -11.41 -11.16 11.06
N HIS A 45 -12.28 -10.94 12.05
CA HIS A 45 -13.65 -11.45 11.97
C HIS A 45 -14.44 -10.76 10.85
N ASP A 46 -14.36 -9.43 10.75
CA ASP A 46 -15.06 -8.68 9.72
C ASP A 46 -14.54 -9.07 8.31
N CYS A 47 -13.23 -9.33 8.19
CA CYS A 47 -12.62 -9.85 6.98
C CYS A 47 -13.20 -11.24 6.59
N ALA A 48 -13.34 -12.17 7.55
CA ALA A 48 -13.96 -13.46 7.32
C ALA A 48 -15.45 -13.32 6.93
N GLU A 49 -16.18 -12.44 7.59
CA GLU A 49 -17.59 -12.17 7.30
C GLU A 49 -17.78 -11.62 5.88
N MET A 50 -16.98 -10.64 5.47
CA MET A 50 -16.98 -10.12 4.09
C MET A 50 -16.66 -11.20 3.05
N PHE A 51 -15.72 -12.11 3.36
CA PHE A 51 -15.39 -13.22 2.48
C PHE A 51 -16.57 -14.18 2.32
N LEU A 52 -17.22 -14.56 3.43
CA LEU A 52 -18.39 -15.46 3.44
C LEU A 52 -19.57 -14.86 2.67
N LEU A 53 -19.81 -13.55 2.82
CA LEU A 53 -20.85 -12.84 2.05
C LEU A 53 -20.54 -12.87 0.55
N LEU A 54 -19.27 -12.67 0.16
CA LEU A 54 -18.85 -12.76 -1.23
C LEU A 54 -19.05 -14.16 -1.80
N VAL A 55 -18.79 -15.22 -1.01
CA VAL A 55 -19.05 -16.61 -1.41
C VAL A 55 -20.55 -16.83 -1.66
N ALA A 56 -21.43 -16.38 -0.76
CA ALA A 56 -22.87 -16.53 -0.91
C ALA A 56 -23.38 -15.81 -2.16
N GLU A 57 -22.98 -14.57 -2.35
CA GLU A 57 -23.38 -13.76 -3.50
C GLU A 57 -22.90 -14.38 -4.83
N ASN A 58 -21.67 -14.91 -4.88
CA ASN A 58 -21.15 -15.60 -6.05
C ASN A 58 -21.93 -16.89 -6.39
N LYS A 59 -22.53 -17.52 -5.39
CA LYS A 59 -23.42 -18.68 -5.56
C LYS A 59 -24.89 -18.30 -5.83
N GLY A 60 -25.20 -16.99 -5.87
CA GLY A 60 -26.54 -16.46 -6.10
C GLY A 60 -27.49 -16.58 -4.90
N ASP A 61 -26.92 -16.73 -3.71
CA ASP A 61 -27.66 -16.90 -2.48
C ASP A 61 -27.82 -15.58 -1.72
N ASN A 62 -28.99 -15.37 -1.12
CA ASN A 62 -29.19 -14.31 -0.15
C ASN A 62 -28.68 -14.78 1.23
N ALA A 63 -27.69 -14.07 1.76
CA ALA A 63 -27.04 -14.37 3.02
C ALA A 63 -27.59 -13.57 4.22
N ASP A 64 -28.56 -12.66 4.04
CA ASP A 64 -29.05 -11.72 5.08
C ASP A 64 -29.49 -12.39 6.38
N LYS A 65 -29.92 -13.65 6.30
CA LYS A 65 -30.41 -14.43 7.45
C LYS A 65 -29.42 -15.47 7.97
N LEU A 66 -28.23 -15.58 7.35
CA LEU A 66 -27.25 -16.55 7.79
C LEU A 66 -26.45 -16.02 8.97
N SER A 67 -26.39 -16.82 10.04
CA SER A 67 -25.41 -16.54 11.10
C SER A 67 -23.99 -16.85 10.62
N PHE A 68 -22.99 -16.23 11.24
CA PHE A 68 -21.58 -16.48 10.90
C PHE A 68 -21.21 -17.96 10.79
N MET A 69 -21.67 -18.80 11.72
CA MET A 69 -21.41 -20.24 11.65
C MET A 69 -22.31 -20.99 10.67
N GLY A 70 -23.47 -20.42 10.33
CA GLY A 70 -24.41 -20.99 9.38
C GLY A 70 -23.89 -21.10 7.94
N PHE A 71 -22.85 -20.34 7.60
CA PHE A 71 -22.20 -20.45 6.29
C PHE A 71 -21.57 -21.84 6.08
N TRP A 72 -20.95 -22.45 7.10
CA TRP A 72 -20.38 -23.82 6.98
C TRP A 72 -21.44 -24.91 6.90
N ASP A 73 -22.62 -24.67 7.44
CA ASP A 73 -23.72 -25.62 7.30
C ASP A 73 -24.34 -25.53 5.89
N LYS A 74 -24.34 -24.33 5.31
CA LYS A 74 -24.84 -24.12 3.93
C LYS A 74 -23.80 -24.46 2.87
N TYR A 75 -22.51 -24.21 3.14
CA TYR A 75 -21.38 -24.45 2.23
C TYR A 75 -20.36 -25.39 2.88
N PRO A 76 -20.59 -26.73 2.81
CA PRO A 76 -19.75 -27.72 3.51
C PRO A 76 -18.31 -27.80 3.00
N ASP A 77 -18.03 -27.25 1.82
CA ASP A 77 -16.71 -27.15 1.22
C ASP A 77 -15.83 -26.05 1.83
N LEU A 78 -16.39 -25.16 2.66
CA LEU A 78 -15.61 -24.20 3.45
C LEU A 78 -14.77 -24.92 4.51
N THR A 79 -13.50 -24.51 4.61
CA THR A 79 -12.54 -25.09 5.56
C THR A 79 -12.53 -24.35 6.91
N LEU A 80 -11.79 -24.90 7.88
CA LEU A 80 -11.44 -24.26 9.16
C LEU A 80 -12.64 -23.81 10.03
N LYS A 81 -13.75 -24.56 10.00
CA LYS A 81 -14.97 -24.25 10.76
C LYS A 81 -14.70 -23.96 12.23
N GLU A 82 -13.96 -24.84 12.93
CA GLU A 82 -13.69 -24.69 14.37
C GLU A 82 -12.75 -23.51 14.68
N SER A 83 -11.78 -23.27 13.82
CA SER A 83 -10.89 -22.10 13.97
C SER A 83 -11.67 -20.79 13.83
N MET A 84 -12.61 -20.72 12.89
CA MET A 84 -13.47 -19.56 12.71
C MET A 84 -14.51 -19.42 13.83
N ARG A 85 -14.95 -20.53 14.44
CA ARG A 85 -15.75 -20.50 15.67
C ARG A 85 -14.99 -19.83 16.81
N ASN A 86 -13.72 -20.24 17.01
CA ASN A 86 -12.86 -19.64 18.04
C ASN A 86 -12.63 -18.14 17.79
N LEU A 87 -12.43 -17.72 16.53
CA LEU A 87 -12.31 -16.31 16.15
C LEU A 87 -13.58 -15.52 16.50
N LYS A 88 -14.76 -16.07 16.17
CA LYS A 88 -16.06 -15.49 16.54
C LYS A 88 -16.19 -15.33 18.05
N ASP A 89 -15.84 -16.37 18.83
CA ASP A 89 -15.99 -16.35 20.29
C ASP A 89 -15.06 -15.31 20.93
N ARG A 90 -13.85 -15.15 20.41
CA ARG A 90 -12.92 -14.07 20.83
C ARG A 90 -13.52 -12.69 20.52
N ARG A 91 -14.09 -12.48 19.33
CA ARG A 91 -14.79 -11.23 18.98
C ARG A 91 -15.96 -10.94 19.93
N VAL A 92 -16.77 -11.96 20.23
CA VAL A 92 -17.90 -11.83 21.17
C VAL A 92 -17.40 -11.42 22.57
N SER A 93 -16.31 -12.02 23.03
CA SER A 93 -15.68 -11.67 24.32
C SER A 93 -15.23 -10.22 24.37
N ILE A 94 -14.59 -9.72 23.31
CA ILE A 94 -14.19 -8.31 23.24
C ILE A 94 -15.41 -7.39 23.23
N LYS A 95 -16.40 -7.63 22.35
CA LYS A 95 -17.53 -6.71 22.13
C LYS A 95 -18.51 -6.67 23.29
N HIS A 96 -18.78 -7.80 23.93
CA HIS A 96 -19.83 -7.90 24.92
C HIS A 96 -19.35 -8.01 26.37
N LYS A 97 -18.07 -8.39 26.57
CA LYS A 97 -17.51 -8.56 27.91
C LYS A 97 -16.30 -7.66 28.19
N GLY A 98 -15.79 -6.96 27.17
CA GLY A 98 -14.56 -6.16 27.31
C GLY A 98 -13.30 -6.99 27.59
N LEU A 99 -13.34 -8.31 27.33
CA LEU A 99 -12.23 -9.21 27.60
C LEU A 99 -11.36 -9.35 26.34
N PHE A 100 -10.12 -8.91 26.45
CA PHE A 100 -9.15 -9.01 25.36
C PHE A 100 -8.47 -10.38 25.35
N PRO A 101 -8.20 -10.95 24.16
CA PRO A 101 -7.51 -12.21 24.02
C PRO A 101 -6.04 -12.09 24.41
N SER A 102 -5.44 -13.23 24.79
CA SER A 102 -3.99 -13.33 25.01
C SER A 102 -3.18 -13.12 23.73
N LYS A 103 -1.90 -12.81 23.87
CA LYS A 103 -0.99 -12.68 22.73
C LYS A 103 -0.95 -13.94 21.86
N SER A 104 -1.00 -15.13 22.49
CA SER A 104 -1.06 -16.42 21.78
C SER A 104 -2.37 -16.58 21.00
N ASP A 105 -3.50 -16.14 21.55
CA ASP A 105 -4.78 -16.18 20.85
C ASP A 105 -4.82 -15.28 19.63
N ILE A 106 -4.19 -14.09 19.74
CA ILE A 106 -4.07 -13.15 18.62
C ILE A 106 -3.21 -13.78 17.51
N GLU A 107 -2.06 -14.38 17.86
CA GLU A 107 -1.18 -15.03 16.91
C GLU A 107 -1.85 -16.20 16.21
N ILE A 108 -2.53 -17.09 16.97
CA ILE A 108 -3.34 -18.19 16.40
C ILE A 108 -4.39 -17.65 15.45
N SER A 109 -5.10 -16.57 15.81
CA SER A 109 -6.13 -15.98 14.96
C SER A 109 -5.53 -15.42 13.67
N ARG A 110 -4.35 -14.80 13.73
CA ARG A 110 -3.65 -14.27 12.56
C ARG A 110 -3.26 -15.37 11.57
N ILE A 111 -2.68 -16.47 12.09
CA ILE A 111 -2.28 -17.62 11.26
C ILE A 111 -3.51 -18.30 10.65
N THR A 112 -4.51 -18.61 11.46
CA THR A 112 -5.70 -19.31 10.96
C THR A 112 -6.52 -18.47 10.00
N MET A 113 -6.49 -17.13 10.12
CA MET A 113 -7.13 -16.25 9.15
C MET A 113 -6.40 -16.25 7.80
N ALA A 114 -5.06 -16.27 7.79
CA ALA A 114 -4.29 -16.45 6.56
C ALA A 114 -4.66 -17.77 5.87
N ASP A 115 -4.61 -18.88 6.61
CA ASP A 115 -4.94 -20.21 6.10
C ASP A 115 -6.38 -20.27 5.57
N PHE A 116 -7.32 -19.61 6.26
CA PHE A 116 -8.72 -19.54 5.84
C PHE A 116 -8.88 -18.86 4.49
N LEU A 117 -8.26 -17.70 4.32
CA LEU A 117 -8.33 -16.94 3.06
C LEU A 117 -7.62 -17.68 1.93
N GLU A 118 -6.40 -18.22 2.16
CA GLU A 118 -5.65 -18.93 1.13
C GLU A 118 -6.41 -20.18 0.65
N GLN A 119 -6.89 -21.02 1.55
CA GLN A 119 -7.58 -22.25 1.18
C GLN A 119 -8.94 -22.01 0.50
N ASN A 120 -9.72 -21.07 1.02
CA ASN A 120 -11.09 -20.89 0.54
C ASN A 120 -11.15 -19.99 -0.70
N THR A 121 -10.21 -19.08 -0.93
CA THR A 121 -10.20 -18.28 -2.16
C THR A 121 -9.97 -19.16 -3.39
N ILE A 122 -9.05 -20.11 -3.31
CA ILE A 122 -8.83 -21.09 -4.39
C ILE A 122 -10.08 -21.94 -4.58
N LYS A 123 -10.68 -22.48 -3.51
CA LYS A 123 -11.83 -23.36 -3.59
C LYS A 123 -13.09 -22.71 -4.14
N GLN A 124 -13.35 -21.45 -3.73
CA GLN A 124 -14.61 -20.77 -4.06
C GLN A 124 -14.54 -19.98 -5.37
N PHE A 125 -13.35 -19.46 -5.72
CA PHE A 125 -13.19 -18.54 -6.85
C PHE A 125 -12.15 -18.99 -7.88
N GLY A 126 -11.35 -20.04 -7.60
CA GLY A 126 -10.25 -20.47 -8.47
C GLY A 126 -9.13 -19.43 -8.60
N ILE A 127 -8.94 -18.61 -7.57
CA ILE A 127 -7.94 -17.53 -7.51
C ILE A 127 -7.04 -17.81 -6.32
N ASP A 128 -5.71 -17.74 -6.51
CA ASP A 128 -4.80 -17.75 -5.37
C ASP A 128 -4.90 -16.41 -4.63
N PHE A 129 -5.12 -16.46 -3.31
CA PHE A 129 -5.23 -15.25 -2.49
C PHE A 129 -3.95 -14.41 -2.50
N LYS A 130 -2.81 -15.06 -2.70
CA LYS A 130 -1.51 -14.36 -2.82
C LYS A 130 -1.44 -13.49 -4.06
N ASP A 131 -2.07 -13.94 -5.14
CA ASP A 131 -2.09 -13.23 -6.43
C ASP A 131 -3.10 -12.07 -6.47
N VAL A 132 -3.96 -11.96 -5.45
CA VAL A 132 -4.89 -10.83 -5.37
C VAL A 132 -4.12 -9.56 -5.06
N SER A 133 -4.01 -8.65 -6.03
CA SER A 133 -3.36 -7.35 -5.84
C SER A 133 -4.30 -6.35 -5.18
N ILE A 134 -3.78 -5.65 -4.17
CA ILE A 134 -4.46 -4.49 -3.55
C ILE A 134 -4.35 -3.25 -4.47
N SER A 135 -3.47 -3.26 -5.48
CA SER A 135 -3.29 -2.17 -6.44
C SER A 135 -4.59 -1.76 -7.15
N CYS A 136 -5.53 -2.71 -7.30
CA CYS A 136 -6.84 -2.43 -7.92
C CYS A 136 -7.71 -1.43 -7.12
N LEU A 137 -7.35 -1.13 -5.87
CA LEU A 137 -8.00 -0.11 -5.04
C LEU A 137 -7.42 1.30 -5.28
N ILE A 138 -6.30 1.40 -6.01
CA ILE A 138 -5.66 2.67 -6.34
C ILE A 138 -6.42 3.34 -7.49
N SER A 139 -6.86 4.59 -7.29
CA SER A 139 -7.54 5.39 -8.32
C SER A 139 -6.59 6.06 -9.31
N TYR A 140 -5.32 6.22 -8.96
CA TYR A 140 -4.29 6.81 -9.82
C TYR A 140 -3.82 5.81 -10.87
N THR A 141 -4.41 5.83 -12.07
CA THR A 141 -4.22 4.82 -13.14
C THR A 141 -2.75 4.57 -13.49
N LYS A 142 -1.93 5.63 -13.61
CA LYS A 142 -0.50 5.47 -13.93
C LYS A 142 0.26 4.81 -12.79
N VAL A 143 -0.02 5.22 -11.54
CA VAL A 143 0.60 4.62 -10.34
C VAL A 143 0.27 3.14 -10.27
N LYS A 144 -1.02 2.79 -10.45
CA LYS A 144 -1.47 1.42 -10.51
C LYS A 144 -0.69 0.61 -11.56
N GLY A 145 -0.55 1.13 -12.78
CA GLY A 145 0.18 0.44 -13.85
C GLY A 145 1.65 0.15 -13.50
N TYR A 146 2.33 1.07 -12.82
CA TYR A 146 3.70 0.83 -12.34
C TYR A 146 3.74 -0.20 -11.20
N ILE A 147 2.75 -0.21 -10.30
CA ILE A 147 2.66 -1.22 -9.24
C ILE A 147 2.37 -2.60 -9.81
N ASP A 148 1.44 -2.73 -10.77
CA ASP A 148 1.15 -4.00 -11.45
C ASP A 148 2.43 -4.55 -12.13
N ASN A 149 3.25 -3.69 -12.75
CA ASN A 149 4.56 -4.08 -13.30
C ASN A 149 5.56 -4.47 -12.20
N ALA A 150 5.57 -3.76 -11.06
CA ALA A 150 6.44 -4.09 -9.93
C ALA A 150 6.10 -5.47 -9.35
N GLU A 151 4.82 -5.78 -9.14
CA GLU A 151 4.35 -7.09 -8.68
C GLU A 151 4.76 -8.20 -9.65
N LYS A 152 4.54 -7.99 -10.96
CA LYS A 152 4.97 -8.94 -11.98
C LYS A 152 6.49 -9.19 -11.93
N ASN A 153 7.30 -8.13 -11.90
CA ASN A 153 8.76 -8.26 -11.84
C ASN A 153 9.23 -8.95 -10.54
N CYS A 154 8.55 -8.69 -9.41
CA CYS A 154 8.81 -9.38 -8.15
C CYS A 154 8.58 -10.89 -8.28
N ASN A 155 7.46 -11.30 -8.86
CA ASN A 155 7.10 -12.69 -9.08
C ASN A 155 8.07 -13.40 -10.07
N ASP A 156 8.55 -12.67 -11.08
CA ASP A 156 9.52 -13.15 -12.06
C ASP A 156 10.97 -13.19 -11.52
N GLY A 157 11.21 -12.72 -10.28
CA GLY A 157 12.54 -12.64 -9.66
C GLY A 157 13.39 -11.47 -10.16
N ASN A 158 12.82 -10.53 -10.91
CA ASN A 158 13.48 -9.34 -11.45
C ASN A 158 13.44 -8.20 -10.43
N PHE A 159 14.13 -8.36 -9.30
CA PHE A 159 14.01 -7.46 -8.15
C PHE A 159 14.43 -6.02 -8.43
N TYR A 160 15.50 -5.81 -9.22
CA TYR A 160 15.89 -4.46 -9.61
C TYR A 160 14.76 -3.72 -10.36
N GLU A 161 14.15 -4.36 -11.37
CA GLU A 161 13.05 -3.77 -12.14
C GLU A 161 11.80 -3.55 -11.27
N CYS A 162 11.54 -4.44 -10.32
CA CYS A 162 10.49 -4.25 -9.32
C CYS A 162 10.70 -2.95 -8.56
N LEU A 163 11.91 -2.73 -8.02
CA LEU A 163 12.22 -1.53 -7.22
C LEU A 163 12.23 -0.25 -8.05
N VAL A 164 12.69 -0.30 -9.30
CA VAL A 164 12.60 0.83 -10.25
C VAL A 164 11.14 1.21 -10.46
N ASN A 165 10.26 0.23 -10.72
CA ASN A 165 8.83 0.49 -10.90
C ASN A 165 8.19 1.06 -9.64
N CYS A 166 8.53 0.55 -8.45
CA CYS A 166 8.08 1.12 -7.17
C CYS A 166 8.51 2.58 -7.00
N LYS A 167 9.77 2.89 -7.34
CA LYS A 167 10.29 4.27 -7.26
C LYS A 167 9.57 5.20 -8.21
N ILE A 168 9.37 4.79 -9.45
CA ILE A 168 8.64 5.57 -10.47
C ILE A 168 7.17 5.75 -10.02
N ALA A 169 6.52 4.70 -9.54
CA ALA A 169 5.15 4.76 -9.03
C ALA A 169 5.00 5.80 -7.92
N PHE A 170 5.94 5.84 -6.98
CA PHE A 170 5.92 6.81 -5.89
C PHE A 170 6.15 8.26 -6.37
N LEU A 171 7.10 8.47 -7.28
CA LEU A 171 7.34 9.78 -7.88
C LEU A 171 6.12 10.28 -8.68
N GLU A 172 5.50 9.38 -9.45
CA GLU A 172 4.29 9.67 -10.21
C GLU A 172 3.10 9.97 -9.29
N LEU A 173 2.98 9.24 -8.16
CA LEU A 173 1.98 9.51 -7.13
C LEU A 173 2.10 10.94 -6.59
N LEU A 174 3.31 11.34 -6.17
CA LEU A 174 3.54 12.68 -5.64
C LEU A 174 3.32 13.77 -6.70
N SER A 175 3.74 13.51 -7.95
CA SER A 175 3.54 14.44 -9.07
C SER A 175 2.06 14.61 -9.41
N THR A 176 1.32 13.49 -9.53
CA THR A 176 -0.12 13.51 -9.84
C THR A 176 -0.91 14.17 -8.72
N TYR A 177 -0.61 13.84 -7.47
CA TYR A 177 -1.24 14.47 -6.31
C TYR A 177 -0.98 15.98 -6.28
N LYS A 178 0.27 16.41 -6.46
CA LYS A 178 0.62 17.83 -6.55
C LYS A 178 -0.16 18.51 -7.67
N SER A 179 -0.19 17.94 -8.87
CA SER A 179 -0.87 18.52 -10.04
C SER A 179 -2.38 18.65 -9.82
N SER A 180 -3.01 17.71 -9.11
CA SER A 180 -4.44 17.75 -8.80
C SER A 180 -4.79 18.87 -7.80
N LYS A 181 -3.82 19.40 -7.06
CA LYS A 181 -3.99 20.49 -6.08
C LYS A 181 -3.55 21.87 -6.61
N CYS A 182 -2.94 21.92 -7.80
CA CYS A 182 -2.58 23.15 -8.45
C CYS A 182 -3.73 23.59 -9.36
N GLN A 183 -4.42 24.67 -9.00
CA GLN A 183 -5.34 25.34 -9.94
C GLN A 183 -4.64 26.45 -10.72
N TYR A 184 -5.20 26.73 -11.90
CA TYR A 184 -4.79 27.82 -12.81
C TYR A 184 -4.55 29.11 -12.00
N HIS A 185 -3.34 29.66 -12.12
CA HIS A 185 -2.90 30.94 -11.55
C HIS A 185 -2.46 30.97 -10.08
N ILE A 186 -2.56 29.89 -9.31
CA ILE A 186 -1.88 29.79 -8.02
C ILE A 186 -0.55 29.09 -8.26
N SER A 187 0.53 29.87 -8.35
CA SER A 187 1.88 29.38 -8.60
C SER A 187 2.46 28.55 -7.43
N HIS A 188 1.75 28.42 -6.33
CA HIS A 188 2.17 27.69 -5.14
C HIS A 188 1.11 26.65 -4.76
N SER A 189 1.48 25.38 -4.87
CA SER A 189 0.75 24.31 -4.20
C SER A 189 0.86 24.49 -2.70
N ILE A 190 -0.20 24.18 -1.94
CA ILE A 190 -0.16 24.09 -0.46
C ILE A 190 1.01 23.23 0.02
N LEU A 191 1.50 22.31 -0.83
CA LEU A 191 2.63 21.44 -0.56
C LEU A 191 3.99 22.02 -1.05
N ASP A 192 4.00 23.20 -1.67
CA ASP A 192 5.23 23.86 -2.05
C ASP A 192 5.84 24.59 -0.85
N ILE A 193 6.73 23.91 -0.18
CA ILE A 193 7.55 24.48 0.88
C ILE A 193 8.73 25.25 0.21
N GLY A 194 8.39 26.29 -0.56
CA GLY A 194 9.32 27.11 -1.33
C GLY A 194 9.95 26.37 -2.53
N ASP A 195 10.74 27.08 -3.34
CA ASP A 195 11.44 26.51 -4.49
C ASP A 195 12.72 25.76 -4.09
N GLU A 196 13.11 24.75 -4.87
CA GLU A 196 14.41 24.12 -4.69
C GLU A 196 15.53 25.16 -4.89
N ILE A 197 16.50 25.16 -3.99
CA ILE A 197 17.70 25.98 -4.15
C ILE A 197 18.48 25.39 -5.32
N GLY A 198 18.29 25.96 -6.49
CA GLY A 198 18.89 25.49 -7.74
C GLY A 198 20.38 25.81 -7.86
N ARG A 199 21.03 25.17 -8.84
CA ARG A 199 22.44 25.36 -9.16
C ARG A 199 22.78 26.80 -9.58
N ASP A 200 21.80 27.57 -10.05
CA ASP A 200 22.01 28.95 -10.50
C ASP A 200 22.36 29.93 -9.37
N TYR A 201 22.00 29.60 -8.14
CA TYR A 201 22.47 30.34 -6.97
C TYR A 201 23.99 30.25 -6.77
N GLN A 202 24.63 29.18 -7.25
CA GLN A 202 26.11 29.08 -7.23
C GLN A 202 26.80 30.17 -8.04
N LYS A 203 26.18 30.65 -9.11
CA LYS A 203 26.68 31.73 -9.96
C LYS A 203 26.56 33.10 -9.30
N LEU A 204 25.56 33.26 -8.39
CA LEU A 204 25.32 34.54 -7.71
C LEU A 204 26.27 34.81 -6.53
N ILE A 205 26.79 33.77 -5.88
CA ILE A 205 27.60 33.92 -4.67
C ILE A 205 29.06 34.22 -4.97
N GLY A 206 29.53 34.11 -6.23
CA GLY A 206 30.84 34.58 -6.66
C GLY A 206 32.02 34.08 -5.82
N THR A 207 31.91 32.94 -5.17
CA THR A 207 32.91 32.43 -4.25
C THR A 207 33.96 31.64 -5.00
N ASN A 208 35.10 32.30 -5.28
CA ASN A 208 36.33 31.66 -5.76
C ASN A 208 37.03 30.82 -4.68
N SER A 209 36.37 30.42 -3.60
CA SER A 209 36.99 29.63 -2.55
C SER A 209 36.35 28.27 -2.40
N ASN A 210 37.15 27.20 -2.36
CA ASN A 210 36.73 25.82 -2.09
C ASN A 210 35.88 25.67 -0.81
N TYR A 211 36.06 26.56 0.18
CA TYR A 211 35.27 26.58 1.42
C TYR A 211 33.84 27.08 1.21
N GLY A 212 33.66 28.13 0.42
CA GLY A 212 32.34 28.68 0.11
C GLY A 212 31.48 27.71 -0.67
N GLU A 213 32.05 27.02 -1.65
CA GLU A 213 31.32 25.98 -2.41
C GLU A 213 30.90 24.78 -1.55
N ARG A 214 31.81 24.34 -0.66
CA ARG A 214 31.53 23.22 0.25
C ARG A 214 30.39 23.56 1.23
N TRP A 215 30.45 24.74 1.83
CA TRP A 215 29.44 25.23 2.76
C TRP A 215 28.10 25.40 2.06
N PHE A 216 28.08 26.01 0.88
CA PHE A 216 26.86 26.21 0.10
C PHE A 216 26.22 24.88 -0.28
N ARG A 217 27.02 23.92 -0.73
CA ARG A 217 26.52 22.55 -1.02
C ARG A 217 25.87 21.93 0.20
N GLN A 218 26.54 22.00 1.36
CA GLN A 218 26.02 21.47 2.61
C GLN A 218 24.67 22.11 3.00
N VAL A 219 24.55 23.43 2.91
CA VAL A 219 23.32 24.17 3.21
C VAL A 219 22.20 23.76 2.24
N THR A 220 22.51 23.70 0.95
CA THR A 220 21.54 23.31 -0.09
C THR A 220 21.05 21.88 0.11
N GLU A 221 21.95 20.94 0.31
CA GLU A 221 21.60 19.53 0.56
C GLU A 221 20.76 19.39 1.82
N THR A 222 21.14 20.07 2.91
CA THR A 222 20.39 20.05 4.18
C THR A 222 19.00 20.65 4.00
N THR A 223 18.91 21.81 3.35
CA THR A 223 17.61 22.48 3.13
C THR A 223 16.70 21.65 2.26
N ASN A 224 17.19 21.08 1.16
CA ASN A 224 16.41 20.23 0.28
C ASN A 224 15.95 18.95 1.02
N LYS A 225 16.78 18.39 1.88
CA LYS A 225 16.41 17.23 2.71
C LYS A 225 15.33 17.57 3.74
N ILE A 226 15.43 18.71 4.42
CA ILE A 226 14.40 19.19 5.34
C ILE A 226 13.06 19.38 4.61
N ARG A 227 13.08 19.98 3.43
CA ARG A 227 11.87 20.18 2.60
C ARG A 227 11.24 18.86 2.19
N GLU A 228 12.05 17.89 1.78
CA GLU A 228 11.59 16.54 1.46
C GLU A 228 10.90 15.87 2.68
N ILE A 229 11.55 15.93 3.85
CA ILE A 229 11.02 15.42 5.11
C ILE A 229 9.67 16.07 5.43
N LEU A 230 9.62 17.41 5.39
CA LEU A 230 8.40 18.16 5.67
C LEU A 230 7.26 17.80 4.70
N LYS A 231 7.58 17.68 3.40
CA LYS A 231 6.60 17.29 2.38
C LYS A 231 6.03 15.89 2.63
N ILE A 232 6.90 14.90 2.85
CA ILE A 232 6.47 13.52 3.13
C ILE A 232 5.62 13.45 4.40
N THR A 233 6.06 14.15 5.46
CA THR A 233 5.35 14.18 6.74
C THR A 233 4.00 14.92 6.64
N ALA A 234 3.95 16.05 5.92
CA ALA A 234 2.72 16.82 5.69
C ALA A 234 1.67 16.03 4.91
N LEU A 235 2.10 15.16 4.00
CA LEU A 235 1.23 14.20 3.30
C LEU A 235 0.77 13.03 4.20
N GLY A 236 1.20 13.01 5.46
CA GLY A 236 0.88 11.95 6.40
C GLY A 236 1.56 10.62 6.05
N ILE A 237 2.52 10.59 5.15
CA ILE A 237 3.28 9.39 4.82
C ILE A 237 4.28 9.12 5.95
N ASP A 238 4.40 7.85 6.37
CA ASP A 238 5.34 7.46 7.43
C ASP A 238 6.78 7.69 6.97
N TYR A 239 7.45 8.66 7.61
CA TYR A 239 8.81 9.03 7.22
C TYR A 239 9.84 7.92 7.49
N LYS A 240 9.64 7.06 8.48
CA LYS A 240 10.56 5.93 8.74
C LYS A 240 10.47 4.90 7.62
N LYS A 241 9.24 4.57 7.21
CA LYS A 241 9.00 3.69 6.06
C LYS A 241 9.54 4.32 4.78
N TYR A 242 9.29 5.62 4.56
CA TYR A 242 9.83 6.36 3.42
C TYR A 242 11.35 6.35 3.38
N SER A 243 12.01 6.58 4.51
CA SER A 243 13.48 6.58 4.58
C SER A 243 14.08 5.23 4.18
N TYR A 244 13.45 4.13 4.61
CA TYR A 244 13.87 2.79 4.20
C TYR A 244 13.57 2.53 2.72
N PHE A 245 12.40 2.92 2.24
CA PHE A 245 12.02 2.85 0.83
C PHE A 245 13.02 3.61 -0.06
N ASP A 246 13.36 4.85 0.29
CA ASP A 246 14.32 5.69 -0.45
C ASP A 246 15.74 5.09 -0.44
N PHE A 247 16.10 4.42 0.66
CA PHE A 247 17.39 3.75 0.81
C PHE A 247 17.50 2.52 -0.08
N VAL A 248 16.46 1.69 -0.15
CA VAL A 248 16.49 0.41 -0.89
C VAL A 248 16.13 0.55 -2.36
N THR A 249 15.48 1.64 -2.78
CA THR A 249 15.13 1.83 -4.19
C THR A 249 16.25 2.50 -4.98
N PRO A 250 16.43 2.17 -6.28
CA PRO A 250 17.37 2.86 -7.15
C PRO A 250 17.09 4.37 -7.22
N LYS A 251 18.13 5.19 -7.19
CA LYS A 251 17.96 6.62 -7.41
C LYS A 251 17.39 6.86 -8.79
N THR A 252 16.24 7.50 -8.83
CA THR A 252 15.50 7.75 -10.07
C THR A 252 15.15 9.23 -10.15
N ILE A 253 15.38 9.83 -11.30
CA ILE A 253 15.08 11.23 -11.59
C ILE A 253 14.22 11.33 -12.85
N LEU A 254 13.38 12.35 -12.90
CA LEU A 254 12.63 12.70 -14.10
C LEU A 254 13.45 13.72 -14.90
N CYS A 255 13.82 13.39 -16.12
CA CYS A 255 14.58 14.26 -17.00
C CYS A 255 13.93 14.39 -18.38
N TRP A 256 14.25 15.51 -19.04
CA TRP A 256 13.88 15.71 -20.42
C TRP A 256 14.93 15.01 -21.31
N SER A 257 14.49 13.99 -22.05
CA SER A 257 15.34 13.24 -22.97
C SER A 257 14.56 12.96 -24.27
N GLU A 258 15.19 13.17 -25.40
CA GLU A 258 14.63 12.90 -26.73
C GLU A 258 13.26 13.56 -26.97
N GLY A 259 13.07 14.78 -26.48
CA GLY A 259 11.82 15.52 -26.64
C GLY A 259 10.67 15.09 -25.74
N LYS A 260 10.89 14.25 -24.73
CA LYS A 260 9.89 13.82 -23.74
C LYS A 260 10.47 13.75 -22.33
N LEU A 261 9.58 13.86 -21.34
CA LEU A 261 9.92 13.56 -19.95
C LEU A 261 10.05 12.05 -19.75
N THR A 262 11.18 11.62 -19.24
CA THR A 262 11.49 10.19 -19.03
C THR A 262 12.14 9.99 -17.67
N TYR A 263 11.82 8.90 -17.00
CA TYR A 263 12.48 8.50 -15.76
C TYR A 263 13.79 7.79 -16.08
N ILE A 264 14.87 8.24 -15.44
CA ILE A 264 16.20 7.62 -15.54
C ILE A 264 16.59 7.16 -14.14
N SER A 265 16.92 5.87 -14.03
CA SER A 265 17.37 5.24 -12.78
C SER A 265 18.86 4.91 -12.82
N THR A 266 19.50 4.78 -11.65
CA THR A 266 20.84 4.21 -11.54
C THR A 266 20.89 2.88 -12.29
N SER A 267 21.96 2.62 -13.06
CA SER A 267 22.07 1.36 -13.84
C SER A 267 22.01 0.13 -12.93
N LYS A 268 21.50 -0.98 -13.48
CA LYS A 268 21.34 -2.24 -12.78
C LYS A 268 22.68 -2.71 -12.18
N ASP A 269 23.74 -2.73 -12.98
CA ASP A 269 25.06 -3.20 -12.55
C ASP A 269 25.59 -2.38 -11.35
N THR A 270 25.54 -1.04 -11.45
CA THR A 270 25.97 -0.14 -10.36
C THR A 270 25.14 -0.31 -9.08
N TYR A 271 23.87 -0.67 -9.23
CA TYR A 271 22.96 -0.88 -8.11
C TYR A 271 23.24 -2.24 -7.43
N GLU A 272 23.31 -3.32 -8.22
CA GLU A 272 23.53 -4.69 -7.72
C GLU A 272 24.93 -4.90 -7.10
N GLU A 273 25.94 -4.10 -7.52
CA GLU A 273 27.25 -4.06 -6.84
C GLU A 273 27.16 -3.62 -5.38
N LYS A 274 26.16 -2.81 -5.01
CA LYS A 274 26.04 -2.19 -3.69
C LYS A 274 24.98 -2.81 -2.81
N TYR A 275 23.92 -3.38 -3.40
CA TYR A 275 22.75 -3.84 -2.70
C TYR A 275 22.41 -5.30 -3.04
N ASN A 276 22.23 -6.11 -2.02
CA ASN A 276 21.69 -7.46 -2.16
C ASN A 276 20.22 -7.43 -1.77
N ILE A 277 19.35 -7.45 -2.77
CA ILE A 277 17.90 -7.30 -2.61
C ILE A 277 17.22 -8.66 -2.71
N SER A 278 16.22 -8.85 -1.90
CA SER A 278 15.37 -10.05 -1.88
C SER A 278 13.90 -9.70 -2.13
N THR A 279 13.08 -10.71 -2.25
CA THR A 279 11.62 -10.60 -2.35
C THR A 279 11.02 -9.78 -1.21
N LYS A 280 11.63 -9.82 -0.01
CA LYS A 280 11.15 -9.08 1.17
C LYS A 280 11.19 -7.57 0.96
N GLU A 281 12.29 -7.04 0.41
CA GLU A 281 12.44 -5.62 0.12
C GLU A 281 11.48 -5.20 -1.00
N CYS A 282 11.28 -6.05 -2.00
CA CYS A 282 10.31 -5.80 -3.06
C CYS A 282 8.88 -5.69 -2.52
N HIS A 283 8.44 -6.65 -1.71
CA HIS A 283 7.11 -6.59 -1.09
C HIS A 283 6.95 -5.35 -0.21
N PHE A 284 7.97 -5.02 0.61
CA PHE A 284 7.94 -3.80 1.41
C PHE A 284 7.73 -2.55 0.54
N CYS A 285 8.46 -2.43 -0.58
CA CYS A 285 8.36 -1.26 -1.45
C CYS A 285 7.00 -1.19 -2.17
N ILE A 286 6.47 -2.31 -2.62
CA ILE A 286 5.13 -2.40 -3.20
C ILE A 286 4.07 -1.94 -2.18
N ASP A 287 4.07 -2.54 -0.99
CA ASP A 287 3.14 -2.22 0.10
C ASP A 287 3.25 -0.74 0.50
N PHE A 288 4.47 -0.21 0.61
CA PHE A 288 4.69 1.19 0.95
C PHE A 288 4.04 2.15 -0.07
N VAL A 289 4.18 1.87 -1.37
CA VAL A 289 3.59 2.72 -2.41
C VAL A 289 2.07 2.58 -2.42
N ILE A 290 1.54 1.37 -2.26
CA ILE A 290 0.10 1.12 -2.17
C ILE A 290 -0.49 1.86 -0.96
N ASP A 291 0.08 1.69 0.24
CA ASP A 291 -0.36 2.38 1.46
C ASP A 291 -0.32 3.91 1.29
N SER A 292 0.74 4.43 0.67
CA SER A 292 0.87 5.86 0.39
C SER A 292 -0.20 6.35 -0.59
N ALA A 293 -0.48 5.60 -1.64
CA ALA A 293 -1.50 5.94 -2.63
C ALA A 293 -2.91 5.94 -2.02
N LEU A 294 -3.25 4.89 -1.27
CA LEU A 294 -4.54 4.78 -0.58
C LEU A 294 -4.73 5.90 0.45
N LYS A 295 -3.66 6.27 1.15
CA LYS A 295 -3.69 7.36 2.11
C LYS A 295 -3.97 8.72 1.46
N LEU A 296 -3.33 9.01 0.33
CA LEU A 296 -3.57 10.25 -0.41
C LEU A 296 -4.95 10.30 -1.10
N GLN A 297 -5.60 9.16 -1.29
CA GLN A 297 -6.99 9.07 -1.74
C GLN A 297 -8.01 9.27 -0.61
N GLY A 298 -7.64 8.94 0.63
CA GLY A 298 -8.58 8.80 1.75
C GLY A 298 -9.21 10.11 2.21
N PHE A 299 -8.43 11.18 2.29
CA PHE A 299 -8.91 12.53 2.55
C PHE A 299 -8.37 13.47 1.49
N ASP A 300 -9.28 14.01 0.72
CA ASP A 300 -8.93 14.97 -0.32
C ASP A 300 -9.79 16.22 -0.23
N TYR A 301 -9.16 17.38 -0.37
CA TYR A 301 -9.87 18.65 -0.49
C TYR A 301 -9.87 19.09 -1.95
N ASP A 302 -11.01 19.58 -2.39
CA ASP A 302 -11.15 20.19 -3.70
C ASP A 302 -11.17 21.71 -3.53
N ILE A 303 -10.13 22.38 -4.02
CA ILE A 303 -10.03 23.84 -3.97
C ILE A 303 -10.87 24.53 -5.05
N SER A 304 -11.34 23.80 -6.06
CA SER A 304 -12.18 24.35 -7.14
C SER A 304 -13.50 24.92 -6.63
N ASN A 305 -14.00 24.38 -5.52
CA ASN A 305 -15.24 24.84 -4.92
C ASN A 305 -15.05 26.02 -3.93
N VAL A 306 -13.80 26.37 -3.60
CA VAL A 306 -13.48 27.42 -2.63
C VAL A 306 -13.02 28.70 -3.31
N ILE A 307 -12.48 28.61 -4.52
CA ILE A 307 -12.00 29.73 -5.32
C ILE A 307 -13.11 30.15 -6.29
N ARG A 308 -13.56 31.41 -6.20
CA ARG A 308 -14.54 32.01 -7.11
C ARG A 308 -13.84 32.66 -8.28
#